data_485714441b3ebe33612338ef589cb88c
#
_entry.id   485714441b3ebe33612338ef589cb88c
#
_cell.length_a   1.000
_cell.length_b   1.000
_cell.length_c   1.000
_cell.angle_alpha   90.00
_cell.angle_beta   90.00
_cell.angle_gamma   90.00
#
_symmetry.space_group_name_H-M   'P 1'
#
loop_
_entity.id
_entity.type
_entity.pdbx_description
1 polymer ?
#
loop_
_entity_poly.entity_id
_entity_poly.type
_entity_poly.pdbx_seq_one_letter_code
_entity_poly.pdbx_strand_id
1 'polypeptide(L)'
;GAAFFYIFTSQYDGMQDFAGADIIYDILRIVGRTSFPIFCFLLVEGFLHTRSVKKYAVRLLLFAVISEIPFDLAFFDSVWNVQMQNVFFTLFFGVCAMWSLHQCKKLQDPAVAKTKWCMAAGWIGALLCVLAAHVLQTDYGAVGVVVILVLYLLRQDRILSCIAGY
;
A
#
# COMPACT_ATOMS: atom_id res chain seq x y z
N GLY A 1 -2.01 -9.29 -10.35
CA GLY A 1 -3.31 -9.35 -10.93
C GLY A 1 -3.38 -9.99 -12.30
N ALA A 2 -3.00 -9.30 -13.38
CA ALA A 2 -3.17 -9.85 -14.75
C ALA A 2 -2.18 -10.97 -15.08
N ALA A 3 -0.96 -10.91 -14.53
CA ALA A 3 0.06 -11.95 -14.76
C ALA A 3 -0.30 -13.30 -14.12
N PHE A 4 -0.87 -13.29 -12.92
CA PHE A 4 -1.35 -14.52 -12.25
C PHE A 4 -2.38 -15.26 -13.09
N PHE A 5 -3.30 -14.52 -13.70
CA PHE A 5 -4.31 -15.11 -14.54
C PHE A 5 -3.74 -15.72 -15.81
N TYR A 6 -2.78 -15.05 -16.43
CA TYR A 6 -2.13 -15.57 -17.65
C TYR A 6 -1.39 -16.87 -17.39
N ILE A 7 -0.71 -16.98 -16.25
CA ILE A 7 0.01 -18.21 -15.85
C ILE A 7 -0.99 -19.31 -15.46
N PHE A 8 -2.04 -18.96 -14.68
CA PHE A 8 -3.05 -19.92 -14.26
C PHE A 8 -3.86 -20.48 -15.43
N THR A 9 -4.24 -19.65 -16.41
CA THR A 9 -4.95 -20.11 -17.61
C THR A 9 -4.07 -20.87 -18.59
N SER A 10 -2.79 -20.54 -18.73
CA SER A 10 -1.87 -21.26 -19.60
C SER A 10 -1.52 -22.67 -19.09
N GLN A 11 -1.61 -22.89 -17.78
CA GLN A 11 -1.34 -24.20 -17.18
C GLN A 11 -2.57 -25.11 -17.12
N TYR A 12 -3.77 -24.55 -17.31
CA TYR A 12 -5.05 -25.29 -17.29
C TYR A 12 -5.82 -25.15 -18.61
N ASP A 13 -5.21 -25.54 -19.71
CA ASP A 13 -5.84 -25.57 -21.05
C ASP A 13 -7.12 -26.48 -21.13
N GLY A 14 -7.35 -27.27 -20.08
CA GLY A 14 -8.53 -28.12 -19.96
C GLY A 14 -9.77 -27.47 -19.31
N MET A 15 -9.69 -26.22 -18.82
CA MET A 15 -10.79 -25.55 -18.14
C MET A 15 -11.60 -24.59 -19.03
N GLN A 16 -11.24 -24.44 -20.29
CA GLN A 16 -11.94 -23.53 -21.21
C GLN A 16 -13.34 -24.04 -21.63
N ASP A 17 -13.69 -25.30 -21.35
CA ASP A 17 -15.00 -25.87 -21.70
C ASP A 17 -16.11 -25.62 -20.66
N PHE A 18 -15.84 -24.93 -19.55
CA PHE A 18 -16.88 -24.60 -18.58
C PHE A 18 -17.34 -23.15 -18.76
N ALA A 19 -18.51 -22.97 -19.38
CA ALA A 19 -19.13 -21.62 -19.56
C ALA A 19 -19.36 -20.82 -18.25
N GLY A 20 -19.11 -21.41 -17.09
CA GLY A 20 -19.14 -20.73 -15.78
C GLY A 20 -17.78 -20.31 -15.25
N ALA A 21 -16.68 -20.76 -15.84
CA ALA A 21 -15.32 -20.45 -15.34
C ALA A 21 -14.99 -18.97 -15.48
N ASP A 22 -15.40 -18.33 -16.57
CA ASP A 22 -15.20 -16.89 -16.83
C ASP A 22 -15.93 -16.03 -15.80
N ILE A 23 -17.18 -16.41 -15.46
CA ILE A 23 -17.98 -15.67 -14.47
C ILE A 23 -17.37 -15.80 -13.07
N ILE A 24 -16.94 -17.01 -12.68
CA ILE A 24 -16.27 -17.25 -11.40
C ILE A 24 -14.96 -16.44 -11.32
N TYR A 25 -14.21 -16.43 -12.40
CA TYR A 25 -12.98 -15.65 -12.50
C TYR A 25 -13.24 -14.15 -12.33
N ASP A 26 -14.20 -13.59 -13.04
CA ASP A 26 -14.54 -12.17 -12.94
C ASP A 26 -15.00 -11.79 -11.53
N ILE A 27 -15.80 -12.64 -10.89
CA ILE A 27 -16.22 -12.45 -9.49
C ILE A 27 -15.00 -12.46 -8.56
N LEU A 28 -14.13 -13.46 -8.67
CA LEU A 28 -12.92 -13.55 -7.84
C LEU A 28 -11.98 -12.36 -8.07
N ARG A 29 -11.89 -11.87 -9.30
CA ARG A 29 -11.10 -10.69 -9.65
C ARG A 29 -11.68 -9.42 -9.04
N ILE A 30 -13.00 -9.25 -9.06
CA ILE A 30 -13.69 -8.10 -8.44
C ILE A 30 -13.50 -8.14 -6.92
N VAL A 31 -13.70 -9.30 -6.29
CA VAL A 31 -13.48 -9.49 -4.85
C VAL A 31 -12.03 -9.20 -4.47
N GLY A 32 -11.05 -9.69 -5.24
CA GLY A 32 -9.64 -9.42 -5.01
C GLY A 32 -9.30 -7.93 -5.13
N ARG A 33 -9.88 -7.21 -6.08
CA ARG A 33 -9.66 -5.78 -6.26
C ARG A 33 -10.28 -4.92 -5.17
N THR A 34 -11.43 -5.30 -4.62
CA THR A 34 -12.07 -4.61 -3.49
C THR A 34 -11.33 -4.81 -2.17
N SER A 35 -10.54 -5.86 -2.04
CA SER A 35 -9.73 -6.10 -0.84
C SER A 35 -8.67 -5.03 -0.60
N PHE A 36 -8.05 -4.51 -1.65
CA PHE A 36 -6.97 -3.53 -1.53
C PHE A 36 -7.40 -2.20 -0.86
N PRO A 37 -8.51 -1.53 -1.26
CA PRO A 37 -9.01 -0.36 -0.56
C PRO A 37 -9.33 -0.61 0.91
N ILE A 38 -9.83 -1.80 1.26
CA ILE A 38 -10.09 -2.20 2.64
C ILE A 38 -8.78 -2.28 3.43
N PHE A 39 -7.75 -2.92 2.87
CA PHE A 39 -6.42 -2.95 3.48
C PHE A 39 -5.81 -1.57 3.64
N CYS A 40 -5.97 -0.68 2.66
CA CYS A 40 -5.51 0.71 2.76
C CYS A 40 -6.21 1.45 3.90
N PHE A 41 -7.52 1.27 4.05
CA PHE A 41 -8.28 1.87 5.15
C PHE A 41 -7.82 1.33 6.52
N LEU A 42 -7.70 0.02 6.68
CA LEU A 42 -7.23 -0.61 7.91
C LEU A 42 -5.78 -0.20 8.23
N LEU A 43 -4.94 -0.02 7.22
CA LEU A 43 -3.58 0.47 7.37
C LEU A 43 -3.54 1.88 7.95
N VAL A 44 -4.38 2.78 7.44
CA VAL A 44 -4.51 4.16 7.93
C VAL A 44 -5.02 4.17 9.37
N GLU A 45 -6.07 3.40 9.69
CA GLU A 45 -6.57 3.28 11.06
C GLU A 45 -5.50 2.69 12.00
N GLY A 46 -4.81 1.65 11.58
CA GLY A 46 -3.70 1.07 12.33
C GLY A 46 -2.56 2.06 12.57
N PHE A 47 -2.23 2.90 11.58
CA PHE A 47 -1.24 3.95 11.70
C PHE A 47 -1.64 5.01 12.73
N LEU A 48 -2.90 5.47 12.71
CA LEU A 48 -3.40 6.52 13.61
C LEU A 48 -3.48 6.05 15.07
N HIS A 49 -3.72 4.75 15.30
CA HIS A 49 -3.87 4.18 16.64
C HIS A 49 -2.59 3.52 17.18
N THR A 50 -1.52 3.44 16.39
CA THR A 50 -0.29 2.77 16.83
C THR A 50 0.53 3.62 17.79
N ARG A 51 1.03 2.99 18.87
CA ARG A 51 1.98 3.64 19.80
C ARG A 51 3.37 3.84 19.19
N SER A 52 3.76 3.03 18.20
CA SER A 52 5.09 3.06 17.60
C SER A 52 5.03 2.75 16.12
N VAL A 53 5.05 3.82 15.31
CA VAL A 53 5.08 3.73 13.84
C VAL A 53 6.28 2.93 13.34
N LYS A 54 7.45 3.07 13.99
CA LYS A 54 8.66 2.31 13.64
C LYS A 54 8.42 0.80 13.72
N LYS A 55 7.85 0.31 14.85
CA LYS A 55 7.55 -1.11 15.02
C LYS A 55 6.49 -1.59 14.02
N TYR A 56 5.53 -0.73 13.69
CA TYR A 56 4.51 -1.04 12.71
C TYR A 56 5.11 -1.19 11.31
N ALA A 57 5.94 -0.25 10.87
CA ALA A 57 6.65 -0.31 9.59
C ALA A 57 7.57 -1.54 9.49
N VAL A 58 8.33 -1.82 10.55
CA VAL A 58 9.21 -3.01 10.59
C VAL A 58 8.42 -4.31 10.46
N ARG A 59 7.26 -4.44 11.13
CA ARG A 59 6.40 -5.61 10.97
C ARG A 59 5.90 -5.78 9.54
N LEU A 60 5.46 -4.69 8.90
CA LEU A 60 5.04 -4.74 7.49
C LEU A 60 6.19 -5.15 6.58
N LEU A 61 7.39 -4.61 6.80
CA LEU A 61 8.57 -4.99 6.03
C LEU A 61 8.94 -6.48 6.21
N LEU A 62 8.87 -6.98 7.44
CA LEU A 62 9.10 -8.41 7.71
C LEU A 62 8.06 -9.28 7.00
N PHE A 63 6.78 -8.91 7.05
CA PHE A 63 5.74 -9.61 6.29
C PHE A 63 5.95 -9.51 4.78
N ALA A 64 6.40 -8.36 4.27
CA ALA A 64 6.74 -8.19 2.86
C ALA A 64 7.82 -9.20 2.44
N VAL A 65 8.93 -9.29 3.17
CA VAL A 65 10.03 -10.20 2.87
C VAL A 65 9.62 -11.67 3.01
N ILE A 66 8.87 -12.03 4.06
CA ILE A 66 8.40 -13.41 4.26
C ILE A 66 7.41 -13.82 3.17
N SER A 67 6.52 -12.90 2.76
CA SER A 67 5.51 -13.15 1.73
C SER A 67 6.07 -13.17 0.32
N GLU A 68 7.29 -12.68 0.11
CA GLU A 68 7.94 -12.70 -1.21
C GLU A 68 8.21 -14.13 -1.67
N ILE A 69 8.70 -14.99 -0.78
CA ILE A 69 9.03 -16.38 -1.10
C ILE A 69 7.81 -17.15 -1.65
N PRO A 70 6.65 -17.24 -0.95
CA PRO A 70 5.47 -17.90 -1.49
C PRO A 70 4.86 -17.17 -2.69
N PHE A 71 5.04 -15.84 -2.78
CA PHE A 71 4.57 -15.07 -3.92
C PHE A 71 5.35 -15.41 -5.18
N ASP A 72 6.68 -15.41 -5.13
CA ASP A 72 7.54 -15.75 -6.26
C ASP A 72 7.39 -17.21 -6.71
N LEU A 73 7.25 -18.15 -5.77
CA LEU A 73 6.98 -19.54 -6.07
C LEU A 73 5.63 -19.73 -6.76
N ALA A 74 4.61 -18.97 -6.36
CA ALA A 74 3.26 -19.10 -6.93
C ALA A 74 3.14 -18.46 -8.33
N PHE A 75 3.97 -17.47 -8.66
CA PHE A 75 3.81 -16.67 -9.87
C PHE A 75 4.92 -16.85 -10.91
N PHE A 76 6.13 -17.22 -10.48
CA PHE A 76 7.30 -17.21 -11.35
C PHE A 76 8.11 -18.52 -11.38
N ASP A 77 7.66 -19.58 -10.67
CA ASP A 77 8.40 -20.84 -10.50
C ASP A 77 9.89 -20.61 -10.08
N SER A 78 10.16 -19.49 -9.43
CA SER A 78 11.48 -19.10 -8.96
C SER A 78 11.42 -18.65 -7.50
N VAL A 79 12.47 -18.92 -6.74
CA VAL A 79 12.54 -18.56 -5.31
C VAL A 79 12.74 -17.06 -5.10
N TRP A 80 13.15 -16.32 -6.15
CA TRP A 80 13.40 -14.88 -6.08
C TRP A 80 13.25 -14.25 -7.46
N ASN A 81 12.24 -13.40 -7.62
CA ASN A 81 12.05 -12.63 -8.83
C ASN A 81 11.86 -11.13 -8.49
N VAL A 82 12.74 -10.28 -9.01
CA VAL A 82 12.78 -8.84 -8.74
C VAL A 82 11.80 -8.06 -9.63
N GLN A 83 11.10 -8.72 -10.55
CA GLN A 83 10.26 -8.02 -11.55
C GLN A 83 8.94 -7.53 -11.01
N MET A 84 8.43 -8.12 -9.92
CA MET A 84 7.16 -7.75 -9.33
C MET A 84 7.17 -8.05 -7.84
N GLN A 85 7.01 -7.02 -7.01
CA GLN A 85 7.02 -7.14 -5.56
C GLN A 85 5.60 -7.27 -5.01
N ASN A 86 5.42 -8.02 -3.92
CA ASN A 86 4.12 -8.24 -3.32
C ASN A 86 3.47 -6.96 -2.75
N VAL A 87 2.16 -7.01 -2.46
CA VAL A 87 1.36 -5.90 -1.96
C VAL A 87 1.87 -5.30 -0.64
N PHE A 88 2.55 -6.08 0.22
CA PHE A 88 3.05 -5.59 1.51
C PHE A 88 4.13 -4.53 1.36
N PHE A 89 4.91 -4.55 0.27
CA PHE A 89 5.85 -3.47 -0.03
C PHE A 89 5.11 -2.16 -0.34
N THR A 90 4.00 -2.22 -1.10
CA THR A 90 3.15 -1.03 -1.32
C THR A 90 2.62 -0.46 0.00
N LEU A 91 2.14 -1.33 0.90
CA LEU A 91 1.63 -0.93 2.21
C LEU A 91 2.75 -0.35 3.09
N PHE A 92 3.96 -0.92 3.06
CA PHE A 92 5.13 -0.42 3.77
C PHE A 92 5.51 1.00 3.32
N PHE A 93 5.61 1.24 2.00
CA PHE A 93 5.87 2.58 1.47
C PHE A 93 4.75 3.57 1.81
N GLY A 94 3.50 3.11 1.84
CA GLY A 94 2.35 3.88 2.31
C GLY A 94 2.52 4.35 3.76
N VAL A 95 2.93 3.45 4.67
CA VAL A 95 3.21 3.81 6.07
C VAL A 95 4.38 4.78 6.19
N CYS A 96 5.45 4.60 5.43
CA CYS A 96 6.60 5.51 5.42
C CYS A 96 6.19 6.91 4.93
N ALA A 97 5.36 6.99 3.89
CA ALA A 97 4.85 8.25 3.35
C ALA A 97 3.95 8.98 4.37
N MET A 98 3.01 8.27 5.01
CA MET A 98 2.18 8.82 6.09
C MET A 98 3.03 9.29 7.26
N TRP A 99 4.04 8.50 7.64
CA TRP A 99 4.93 8.87 8.75
C TRP A 99 5.73 10.14 8.46
N SER A 100 6.23 10.31 7.24
CA SER A 100 6.92 11.52 6.80
C SER A 100 6.03 12.76 6.98
N LEU A 101 4.77 12.70 6.52
CA LEU A 101 3.80 13.80 6.70
C LEU A 101 3.43 14.03 8.17
N HIS A 102 3.25 12.95 8.94
CA HIS A 102 2.88 13.03 10.35
C HIS A 102 3.95 13.70 11.20
N GLN A 103 5.22 13.38 10.98
CA GLN A 103 6.35 14.01 11.69
C GLN A 103 6.41 15.51 11.44
N CYS A 104 6.17 15.93 10.19
CA CYS A 104 6.20 17.34 9.85
C CYS A 104 5.04 18.12 10.47
N LYS A 105 3.86 17.53 10.60
CA LYS A 105 2.72 18.15 11.30
C LYS A 105 2.98 18.28 12.80
N LYS A 106 3.61 17.30 13.43
CA LYS A 106 3.95 17.34 14.86
C LYS A 106 4.99 18.41 15.21
N LEU A 107 5.82 18.82 14.25
CA LEU A 107 6.84 19.86 14.41
C LEU A 107 6.33 21.28 14.07
N GLN A 108 5.02 21.43 13.81
CA GLN A 108 4.40 22.73 13.54
C GLN A 108 4.26 23.53 14.82
N ASP A 109 5.27 24.34 15.12
CA ASP A 109 5.17 25.43 16.09
C ASP A 109 4.80 26.71 15.31
N PRO A 110 3.63 27.35 15.58
CA PRO A 110 3.18 28.52 14.83
C PRO A 110 4.13 29.73 14.92
N ALA A 111 5.08 29.73 15.86
CA ALA A 111 6.01 30.81 16.08
C ALA A 111 7.30 30.76 15.23
N VAL A 112 7.52 29.69 14.44
CA VAL A 112 8.83 29.47 13.80
C VAL A 112 8.73 29.38 12.28
N ALA A 113 9.49 30.22 11.55
CA ALA A 113 9.62 30.19 10.08
C ALA A 113 10.10 28.83 9.51
N LYS A 114 10.62 27.93 10.35
CA LYS A 114 10.98 26.54 10.02
C LYS A 114 9.79 25.66 9.61
N THR A 115 8.55 26.05 9.91
CA THR A 115 7.32 25.29 9.61
C THR A 115 7.17 25.00 8.12
N LYS A 116 7.44 25.97 7.24
CA LYS A 116 7.33 25.79 5.77
C LYS A 116 8.33 24.76 5.24
N TRP A 117 9.55 24.78 5.73
CA TRP A 117 10.59 23.83 5.33
C TRP A 117 10.31 22.42 5.83
N CYS A 118 9.77 22.29 7.04
CA CYS A 118 9.33 20.98 7.56
C CYS A 118 8.19 20.40 6.72
N MET A 119 7.21 21.21 6.34
CA MET A 119 6.11 20.76 5.45
C MET A 119 6.64 20.30 4.10
N ALA A 120 7.51 21.10 3.48
CA ALA A 120 8.15 20.74 2.22
C ALA A 120 8.91 19.41 2.33
N ALA A 121 9.71 19.23 3.40
CA ALA A 121 10.43 17.99 3.67
C ALA A 121 9.50 16.77 3.81
N GLY A 122 8.33 16.94 4.47
CA GLY A 122 7.34 15.87 4.58
C GLY A 122 6.74 15.44 3.25
N TRP A 123 6.40 16.41 2.40
CA TRP A 123 5.90 16.13 1.06
C TRP A 123 6.98 15.53 0.15
N ILE A 124 8.22 15.99 0.26
CA ILE A 124 9.36 15.40 -0.46
C ILE A 124 9.55 13.94 -0.01
N GLY A 125 9.51 13.66 1.30
CA GLY A 125 9.60 12.29 1.81
C GLY A 125 8.46 11.39 1.32
N ALA A 126 7.23 11.90 1.30
CA ALA A 126 6.08 11.18 0.75
C ALA A 126 6.25 10.90 -0.76
N LEU A 127 6.71 11.90 -1.54
CA LEU A 127 6.98 11.75 -2.96
C LEU A 127 8.08 10.71 -3.22
N LEU A 128 9.15 10.70 -2.43
CA LEU A 128 10.21 9.70 -2.54
C LEU A 128 9.68 8.28 -2.29
N CYS A 129 8.75 8.10 -1.34
CA CYS A 129 8.10 6.80 -1.11
C CYS A 129 7.23 6.38 -2.32
N VAL A 130 6.50 7.31 -2.93
CA VAL A 130 5.72 7.05 -4.16
C VAL A 130 6.63 6.63 -5.31
N LEU A 131 7.74 7.35 -5.51
CA LEU A 131 8.73 7.03 -6.54
C LEU A 131 9.42 5.69 -6.27
N ALA A 132 9.78 5.39 -5.02
CA ALA A 132 10.37 4.12 -4.65
C ALA A 132 9.42 2.95 -4.93
N ALA A 133 8.13 3.08 -4.60
CA ALA A 133 7.12 2.06 -4.91
C ALA A 133 6.95 1.84 -6.42
N HIS A 134 7.09 2.91 -7.22
CA HIS A 134 7.03 2.81 -8.67
C HIS A 134 8.26 2.12 -9.27
N VAL A 135 9.47 2.53 -8.84
CA VAL A 135 10.75 1.98 -9.35
C VAL A 135 10.92 0.50 -8.96
N LEU A 136 10.50 0.13 -7.75
CA LEU A 136 10.54 -1.25 -7.28
C LEU A 136 9.39 -2.11 -7.83
N GLN A 137 8.54 -1.56 -8.69
CA GLN A 137 7.43 -2.26 -9.34
C GLN A 137 6.57 -3.08 -8.35
N THR A 138 6.23 -2.44 -7.20
CA THR A 138 5.33 -3.08 -6.22
C THR A 138 3.94 -3.28 -6.84
N ASP A 139 3.18 -4.27 -6.37
CA ASP A 139 1.92 -4.77 -6.98
C ASP A 139 0.92 -3.65 -7.35
N TYR A 140 0.73 -2.64 -6.47
CA TYR A 140 -0.08 -1.45 -6.77
C TYR A 140 0.76 -0.21 -7.10
N GLY A 141 2.09 -0.29 -7.06
CA GLY A 141 3.02 0.77 -7.43
C GLY A 141 2.73 2.12 -6.77
N ALA A 142 2.99 3.19 -7.53
CA ALA A 142 2.75 4.57 -7.10
C ALA A 142 1.26 4.83 -6.75
N VAL A 143 0.33 4.24 -7.53
CA VAL A 143 -1.12 4.45 -7.33
C VAL A 143 -1.56 3.95 -5.96
N GLY A 144 -1.06 2.81 -5.51
CA GLY A 144 -1.37 2.26 -4.19
C GLY A 144 -0.95 3.19 -3.05
N VAL A 145 0.26 3.74 -3.12
CA VAL A 145 0.76 4.68 -2.12
C VAL A 145 -0.04 6.00 -2.13
N VAL A 146 -0.42 6.50 -3.31
CA VAL A 146 -1.27 7.69 -3.44
C VAL A 146 -2.65 7.46 -2.83
N VAL A 147 -3.29 6.31 -3.06
CA VAL A 147 -4.59 5.96 -2.44
C VAL A 147 -4.48 5.97 -0.91
N ILE A 148 -3.42 5.38 -0.35
CA ILE A 148 -3.16 5.38 1.09
C ILE A 148 -3.02 6.82 1.62
N LEU A 149 -2.27 7.67 0.93
CA LEU A 149 -2.09 9.08 1.32
C LEU A 149 -3.41 9.86 1.26
N VAL A 150 -4.22 9.67 0.23
CA VAL A 150 -5.54 10.32 0.11
C VAL A 150 -6.45 9.89 1.28
N LEU A 151 -6.54 8.59 1.57
CA LEU A 151 -7.33 8.09 2.70
C LEU A 151 -6.82 8.66 4.03
N TYR A 152 -5.51 8.75 4.22
CA TYR A 152 -4.91 9.33 5.43
C TYR A 152 -5.26 10.82 5.58
N LEU A 153 -5.19 11.61 4.52
CA LEU A 153 -5.54 13.03 4.55
C LEU A 153 -7.03 13.25 4.85
N LEU A 154 -7.91 12.54 4.13
CA LEU A 154 -9.37 12.61 4.36
C LEU A 154 -9.76 12.18 5.78
N ARG A 155 -9.12 11.15 6.32
CA ARG A 155 -9.38 10.67 7.67
C ARG A 155 -8.92 11.64 8.73
N GLN A 156 -7.78 12.30 8.51
CA GLN A 156 -7.21 13.26 9.44
C GLN A 156 -8.08 14.51 9.56
N ASP A 157 -8.66 15.00 8.46
CA ASP A 157 -9.55 16.16 8.47
C ASP A 157 -10.84 15.86 9.26
N ARG A 158 -11.40 14.64 9.16
CA ARG A 158 -12.55 14.23 9.97
C ARG A 158 -12.22 14.16 11.46
N ILE A 159 -11.07 13.63 11.84
CA ILE A 159 -10.66 13.58 13.26
C ILE A 159 -10.50 15.00 13.81
N LEU A 160 -9.84 15.89 13.05
CA LEU A 160 -9.69 17.31 13.45
C LEU A 160 -11.03 17.99 13.61
N SER A 161 -12.00 17.76 12.70
CA SER A 161 -13.35 18.29 12.80
C SER A 161 -14.08 17.79 14.04
N CYS A 162 -13.97 16.52 14.39
CA CYS A 162 -14.56 15.95 15.61
C CYS A 162 -13.96 16.53 16.89
N ILE A 163 -12.63 16.77 16.92
CA ILE A 163 -11.92 17.36 18.09
C ILE A 163 -12.23 18.85 18.21
N ALA A 164 -12.40 19.55 17.09
CA ALA A 164 -12.74 20.97 17.06
C ALA A 164 -14.20 21.28 17.44
N GLY A 165 -15.03 20.26 17.62
CA GLY A 165 -16.40 20.44 18.12
C GLY A 165 -17.40 20.96 17.09
N TYR A 166 -17.17 20.70 15.79
CA TYR A 166 -18.10 20.99 14.70
C TYR A 166 -18.77 19.72 14.19
#